data_5e4d52e846ed24624db2b198eaca495a
#
_entry.id   5e4d52e846ed24624db2b198eaca495a
#
_cell.length_a   1.000
_cell.length_b   1.000
_cell.length_c   1.000
_cell.angle_alpha   90.00
_cell.angle_beta   90.00
_cell.angle_gamma   90.00
#
_symmetry.space_group_name_H-M   'P 1'
#
loop_
_entity.id
_entity.type
_entity.pdbx_description
1 polymer ?
#
loop_
_entity_poly.entity_id
_entity_poly.type
_entity_poly.pdbx_seq_one_letter_code
_entity_poly.pdbx_strand_id
1 'polypeptide(L)' 'MTAKVPGLPISNDELRALFDHLDRANPEPCTHTFKATAKFLAAKSLPVEPMLNWLGNNGAGCDCEVIFNTDARWGEQVGR' A
#
# COMPACT_ATOMS: atom_id res chain seq x y z
N MET A 1 5.25 -5.24 20.15
CA MET A 1 6.25 -4.98 19.11
C MET A 1 5.77 -5.54 17.78
N THR A 2 5.63 -4.70 16.77
CA THR A 2 5.17 -5.16 15.45
C THR A 2 6.30 -5.86 14.70
N ALA A 3 6.03 -7.06 14.19
CA ALA A 3 7.00 -7.75 13.37
C ALA A 3 7.10 -7.08 12.00
N LYS A 4 8.27 -7.14 11.40
CA LYS A 4 8.47 -6.58 10.08
C LYS A 4 7.70 -7.40 9.03
N VAL A 5 6.99 -6.72 8.14
CA VAL A 5 6.26 -7.38 7.06
C VAL A 5 7.26 -7.99 6.06
N PRO A 6 7.13 -9.30 5.76
CA PRO A 6 8.10 -9.98 4.89
C PRO A 6 8.19 -9.37 3.49
N GLY A 7 9.41 -9.15 3.04
CA GLY A 7 9.67 -8.67 1.69
C GLY A 7 9.27 -7.25 1.39
N LEU A 8 8.80 -6.51 2.40
CA LEU A 8 8.33 -5.13 2.21
C LEU A 8 9.49 -4.19 1.88
N PRO A 9 9.45 -3.47 0.74
CA PRO A 9 10.51 -2.56 0.34
C PRO A 9 10.59 -1.26 1.15
N ILE A 10 9.57 -0.97 1.94
CA ILE A 10 9.47 0.25 2.76
C ILE A 10 9.27 -0.13 4.22
N SER A 11 9.27 0.85 5.12
CA SER A 11 9.06 0.57 6.54
C SER A 11 7.58 0.30 6.85
N ASN A 12 7.31 -0.32 8.01
CA ASN A 12 5.94 -0.52 8.46
C ASN A 12 5.20 0.81 8.61
N ASP A 13 5.87 1.84 9.12
CA ASP A 13 5.27 3.17 9.25
C ASP A 13 4.90 3.76 7.90
N GLU A 14 5.75 3.54 6.90
CA GLU A 14 5.49 4.02 5.54
C GLU A 14 4.33 3.26 4.90
N LEU A 15 4.23 1.96 5.14
CA LEU A 15 3.09 1.18 4.65
C LEU A 15 1.79 1.63 5.31
N ARG A 16 1.83 1.87 6.62
CA ARG A 16 0.67 2.41 7.33
C ARG A 16 0.24 3.74 6.75
N ALA A 17 1.20 4.63 6.47
CA ALA A 17 0.91 5.93 5.87
C ALA A 17 0.27 5.78 4.48
N LEU A 18 0.72 4.80 3.69
CA LEU A 18 0.11 4.50 2.40
C LEU A 18 -1.34 4.07 2.56
N PHE A 19 -1.61 3.14 3.47
CA PHE A 19 -2.97 2.69 3.74
C PHE A 19 -3.86 3.86 4.18
N ASP A 20 -3.38 4.71 5.10
CA ASP A 20 -4.13 5.87 5.56
C ASP A 20 -4.41 6.84 4.42
N HIS A 21 -3.43 7.07 3.55
CA HIS A 21 -3.58 7.97 2.42
C HIS A 21 -4.64 7.47 1.44
N LEU A 22 -4.58 6.19 1.08
CA LEU A 22 -5.54 5.60 0.14
C LEU A 22 -6.94 5.53 0.73
N ASP A 23 -7.04 5.23 2.02
CA ASP A 23 -8.33 5.19 2.71
C ASP A 23 -8.99 6.57 2.72
N ARG A 24 -8.23 7.62 2.98
CA ARG A 24 -8.73 8.99 2.96
C ARG A 24 -9.09 9.48 1.57
N ALA A 25 -8.27 9.11 0.58
CA ALA A 25 -8.49 9.51 -0.80
C ALA A 25 -9.75 8.86 -1.38
N ASN A 26 -10.14 7.71 -0.82
CA ASN A 26 -11.32 6.98 -1.27
C ASN A 26 -11.37 6.92 -2.80
N PRO A 27 -10.45 6.18 -3.44
CA PRO A 27 -10.29 6.21 -4.90
C PRO A 27 -11.45 5.54 -5.62
N GLU A 28 -12.58 6.17 -5.65
CA GLU A 28 -13.76 5.70 -6.35
C GLU A 28 -14.22 6.74 -7.39
N PRO A 29 -14.60 6.29 -8.58
CA PRO A 29 -14.55 4.88 -9.02
C PRO A 29 -13.12 4.37 -9.17
N CYS A 30 -12.94 3.07 -8.94
CA CYS A 30 -11.63 2.45 -9.06
C CYS A 30 -11.17 2.47 -10.51
N THR A 31 -9.97 2.98 -10.75
CA THR A 31 -9.40 3.04 -12.10
C THR A 31 -8.73 1.74 -12.52
N HIS A 32 -8.70 0.75 -11.62
CA HIS A 32 -8.02 -0.53 -11.82
C HIS A 32 -6.51 -0.36 -12.11
N THR A 33 -5.92 0.71 -11.56
CA THR A 33 -4.50 1.01 -11.69
C THR A 33 -3.93 1.39 -10.33
N PHE A 34 -2.59 1.48 -10.26
CA PHE A 34 -1.88 1.97 -9.08
C PHE A 34 -1.59 3.47 -9.15
N LYS A 35 -2.42 4.24 -9.84
CA LYS A 35 -2.16 5.67 -10.06
C LYS A 35 -1.95 6.43 -8.75
N ALA A 36 -2.85 6.29 -7.80
CA ALA A 36 -2.74 6.97 -6.50
C ALA A 36 -1.58 6.43 -5.67
N THR A 37 -1.41 5.10 -5.67
CA THR A 37 -0.32 4.44 -4.96
C THR A 37 1.04 4.91 -5.49
N ALA A 38 1.23 4.89 -6.81
CA ALA A 38 2.49 5.31 -7.42
C ALA A 38 2.78 6.78 -7.14
N LYS A 39 1.75 7.63 -7.18
CA LYS A 39 1.90 9.05 -6.90
C LYS A 39 2.35 9.27 -5.46
N PHE A 40 1.75 8.56 -4.51
CA PHE A 40 2.15 8.63 -3.10
C PHE A 40 3.61 8.23 -2.91
N LEU A 41 3.99 7.08 -3.48
CA LEU A 41 5.35 6.56 -3.35
C LEU A 41 6.37 7.53 -3.95
N ALA A 42 6.10 8.07 -5.13
CA ALA A 42 6.99 9.02 -5.78
C ALA A 42 7.12 10.30 -4.97
N ALA A 43 6.02 10.81 -4.42
CA ALA A 43 6.03 12.02 -3.61
C ALA A 43 6.84 11.85 -2.32
N LYS A 44 6.94 10.64 -1.81
CA LYS A 44 7.72 10.32 -0.59
C LYS A 44 9.12 9.82 -0.91
N SER A 45 9.52 9.83 -2.17
CA SER A 45 10.82 9.30 -2.63
C SER A 45 11.00 7.83 -2.25
N LEU A 46 9.92 7.07 -2.28
CA LEU A 46 9.93 5.64 -1.97
C LEU A 46 10.04 4.82 -3.26
N PRO A 47 10.54 3.58 -3.19
CA PRO A 47 10.71 2.75 -4.39
C PRO A 47 9.35 2.36 -4.97
N VAL A 48 9.02 2.90 -6.15
CA VAL A 48 7.71 2.68 -6.77
C VAL A 48 7.57 1.26 -7.31
N GLU A 49 8.43 0.85 -8.24
CA GLU A 49 8.30 -0.47 -8.87
C GLU A 49 8.42 -1.64 -7.89
N PRO A 50 9.43 -1.68 -7.01
CA PRO A 50 9.52 -2.75 -6.02
C PRO A 50 8.28 -2.82 -5.14
N MET A 51 7.72 -1.66 -4.78
CA MET A 51 6.52 -1.61 -3.95
C MET A 51 5.29 -2.11 -4.69
N LEU A 52 5.13 -1.73 -5.96
CA LEU A 52 4.01 -2.23 -6.77
C LEU A 52 4.09 -3.75 -6.95
N ASN A 53 5.29 -4.28 -7.14
CA ASN A 53 5.50 -5.73 -7.23
C ASN A 53 5.12 -6.43 -5.92
N TRP A 54 5.52 -5.85 -4.79
CA TRP A 54 5.18 -6.40 -3.48
C TRP A 54 3.66 -6.40 -3.27
N LEU A 55 2.99 -5.31 -3.63
CA LEU A 55 1.53 -5.20 -3.53
C LEU A 55 0.84 -6.26 -4.39
N GLY A 56 1.32 -6.45 -5.63
CA GLY A 56 0.80 -7.48 -6.52
C GLY A 56 0.91 -8.87 -5.93
N ASN A 57 2.04 -9.16 -5.28
CA ASN A 57 2.28 -10.44 -4.62
C ASN A 57 1.40 -10.61 -3.37
N ASN A 58 0.83 -9.56 -2.87
CA ASN A 58 -0.02 -9.57 -1.67
C ASN A 58 -1.49 -9.28 -1.98
N GLY A 59 -1.90 -9.54 -3.22
CA GLY A 59 -3.30 -9.55 -3.58
C GLY A 59 -3.85 -8.23 -4.12
N ALA A 60 -3.00 -7.23 -4.36
CA ALA A 60 -3.46 -5.94 -4.87
C ALA A 60 -3.08 -5.78 -6.35
N GLY A 61 -4.07 -5.50 -7.19
CA GLY A 61 -3.86 -5.19 -8.60
C GLY A 61 -4.18 -3.74 -8.94
N CYS A 62 -4.66 -2.96 -7.96
CA CYS A 62 -5.01 -1.56 -8.14
C CYS A 62 -5.12 -0.87 -6.78
N ASP A 63 -5.31 0.46 -6.78
CA ASP A 63 -5.41 1.24 -5.54
C ASP A 63 -6.51 0.73 -4.61
N CYS A 64 -7.66 0.36 -5.14
CA CYS A 64 -8.78 -0.15 -4.34
C CYS A 64 -8.40 -1.44 -3.62
N GLU A 65 -7.72 -2.34 -4.31
CA GLU A 65 -7.35 -3.63 -3.74
C GLU A 65 -6.26 -3.51 -2.69
N VAL A 66 -5.47 -2.44 -2.71
CA VAL A 66 -4.51 -2.17 -1.63
C VAL A 66 -5.27 -2.08 -0.31
N ILE A 67 -6.40 -1.37 -0.29
CA ILE A 67 -7.22 -1.23 0.91
C ILE A 67 -8.02 -2.51 1.20
N PHE A 68 -8.62 -3.12 0.18
CA PHE A 68 -9.46 -4.30 0.40
C PHE A 68 -8.68 -5.56 0.76
N ASN A 69 -7.53 -5.77 0.11
CA ASN A 69 -6.79 -7.03 0.24
C ASN A 69 -5.52 -6.90 1.07
N THR A 70 -4.67 -5.94 0.73
CA THR A 70 -3.37 -5.80 1.39
C THR A 70 -3.51 -5.25 2.80
N ASP A 71 -4.35 -4.24 2.99
CA ASP A 71 -4.63 -3.69 4.31
C ASP A 71 -5.29 -4.74 5.20
N ALA A 72 -6.24 -5.52 4.66
CA ALA A 72 -6.89 -6.58 5.41
C ALA A 72 -5.89 -7.62 5.91
N ARG A 73 -4.83 -7.87 5.12
CA ARG A 73 -3.81 -8.86 5.47
C ARG A 73 -2.73 -8.30 6.40
N TRP A 74 -2.28 -7.07 6.16
CA TRP A 74 -1.11 -6.51 6.85
C TRP A 74 -1.41 -5.25 7.67
N GLY A 75 -2.62 -4.71 7.60
CA GLY A 75 -2.95 -3.47 8.30
C GLY A 75 -2.71 -3.52 9.79
N GLU A 76 -3.14 -4.59 10.46
CA GLU A 76 -2.90 -4.79 11.88
C GLU A 76 -1.40 -4.84 12.19
N GLN A 77 -0.64 -5.49 11.32
CA GLN A 77 0.79 -5.67 11.49
C GLN A 77 1.53 -4.34 11.51
N VAL A 78 1.03 -3.34 10.80
CA VAL A 78 1.65 -2.01 10.73
C VAL A 78 0.98 -0.99 11.65
N GLY A 79 0.05 -1.41 12.48
CA GLY A 79 -0.54 -0.55 13.49
C GLY A 79 -1.86 0.10 13.14
N ARG A 80 -2.58 -0.45 12.17
CA ARG A 80 -3.90 0.08 11.82
C ARG A 80 -5.03 -0.54 12.64
#